data_5acd526b18adc19da0fc3c096479dc80
#
_entry.id   5acd526b18adc19da0fc3c096479dc80
#
_cell.length_a   1.000
_cell.length_b   1.000
_cell.length_c   1.000
_cell.angle_alpha   90.00
_cell.angle_beta   90.00
_cell.angle_gamma   90.00
#
_symmetry.space_group_name_H-M   'P 1'
#
loop_
_entity.id
_entity.type
_entity.pdbx_description
1 polymer ?
#
loop_
_entity_poly.entity_id
_entity_poly.type
_entity_poly.pdbx_seq_one_letter_code
_entity_poly.pdbx_strand_id
1 'polypeptide(L)'
;YSPDKAESEQIMKDEIKKHLAALPEDTRLMFKLSIPDKHGFYSDLMEDSHVVRVVALSGGYSRQEANERLSRSPGLIASFSRALSEGLNANQTQGEFDRMLAQSIKEIYDASIT
;
A
#
# COMPACT_ATOMS: atom_id res chain seq x y z
N TYR A 1 3.41 -8.50 10.12
CA TYR A 1 4.12 -7.37 10.73
C TYR A 1 4.77 -7.77 12.04
N SER A 2 5.75 -6.98 12.52
CA SER A 2 6.48 -7.26 13.75
C SER A 2 6.49 -6.04 14.68
N PRO A 3 6.83 -6.23 15.99
CA PRO A 3 6.96 -5.10 16.91
C PRO A 3 8.01 -4.07 16.47
N ASP A 4 9.00 -4.50 15.69
CA ASP A 4 10.08 -3.64 15.22
C ASP A 4 9.81 -3.02 13.84
N LYS A 5 8.57 -3.10 13.37
CA LYS A 5 8.20 -2.65 12.03
C LYS A 5 8.56 -1.19 11.77
N ALA A 6 8.25 -0.29 12.70
CA ALA A 6 8.52 1.13 12.52
C ALA A 6 10.02 1.43 12.38
N GLU A 7 10.86 0.75 13.17
CA GLU A 7 12.30 0.87 13.09
C GLU A 7 12.83 0.32 11.78
N SER A 8 12.36 -0.86 11.37
CA SER A 8 12.72 -1.47 10.10
C SER A 8 12.33 -0.59 8.92
N GLU A 9 11.16 0.03 8.97
CA GLU A 9 10.70 0.95 7.94
C GLU A 9 11.58 2.18 7.85
N GLN A 10 12.04 2.72 8.98
CA GLN A 10 12.93 3.87 8.99
C GLN A 10 14.29 3.54 8.36
N ILE A 11 14.86 2.38 8.69
CA ILE A 11 16.12 1.92 8.11
C ILE A 11 15.97 1.73 6.60
N MET A 12 14.90 1.09 6.18
CA MET A 12 14.62 0.86 4.75
C MET A 12 14.45 2.18 4.00
N LYS A 13 13.69 3.12 4.56
CA LYS A 13 13.46 4.43 3.96
C LYS A 13 14.76 5.20 3.79
N ASP A 14 15.62 5.22 4.81
CA ASP A 14 16.92 5.90 4.76
C ASP A 14 17.82 5.30 3.67
N GLU A 15 17.85 3.97 3.56
CA GLU A 15 18.61 3.30 2.51
C GLU A 15 18.07 3.59 1.12
N ILE A 16 16.76 3.61 0.95
CA ILE A 16 16.12 3.96 -0.33
C ILE A 16 16.49 5.38 -0.73
N LYS A 17 16.41 6.35 0.17
CA LYS A 17 16.78 7.74 -0.10
C LYS A 17 18.24 7.87 -0.52
N LYS A 18 19.12 7.13 0.13
CA LYS A 18 20.54 7.11 -0.18
C LYS A 18 20.78 6.61 -1.60
N HIS A 19 20.12 5.54 -2.00
CA HIS A 19 20.25 4.99 -3.34
C HIS A 19 19.62 5.90 -4.40
N LEU A 20 18.50 6.53 -4.10
CA LEU A 20 17.84 7.46 -5.02
C LEU A 20 18.75 8.64 -5.35
N ALA A 21 19.49 9.15 -4.36
CA ALA A 21 20.40 10.27 -4.56
C ALA A 21 21.57 9.93 -5.50
N ALA A 22 21.89 8.65 -5.65
CA ALA A 22 22.98 8.18 -6.51
C ALA A 22 22.53 7.80 -7.92
N LEU A 23 21.22 7.83 -8.21
CA LEU A 23 20.69 7.41 -9.51
C LEU A 23 20.83 8.51 -10.57
N PRO A 24 20.97 8.12 -11.86
CA PRO A 24 20.90 9.09 -12.97
C PRO A 24 19.53 9.78 -13.01
N GLU A 25 19.52 11.02 -13.47
CA GLU A 25 18.31 11.86 -13.49
C GLU A 25 17.16 11.27 -14.30
N ASP A 26 17.45 10.49 -15.34
CA ASP A 26 16.46 9.89 -16.22
C ASP A 26 15.91 8.53 -15.71
N THR A 27 16.40 8.04 -14.57
CA THR A 27 15.91 6.80 -13.98
C THR A 27 14.56 7.02 -13.32
N ARG A 28 13.63 6.11 -13.58
CA ARG A 28 12.28 6.13 -12.99
C ARG A 28 12.03 4.79 -12.29
N LEU A 29 11.53 4.86 -11.06
CA LEU A 29 11.29 3.69 -10.23
C LEU A 29 9.87 3.72 -9.65
N MET A 30 9.38 2.52 -9.35
CA MET A 30 8.14 2.34 -8.61
C MET A 30 8.44 1.39 -7.45
N PHE A 31 7.99 1.74 -6.25
CA PHE A 31 8.20 0.92 -5.07
C PHE A 31 6.92 0.22 -4.65
N LYS A 32 7.08 -1.02 -4.19
CA LYS A 32 6.01 -1.82 -3.63
C LYS A 32 6.39 -2.16 -2.19
N LEU A 33 5.72 -1.52 -1.24
CA LEU A 33 6.08 -1.57 0.18
C LEU A 33 4.86 -1.95 1.02
N SER A 34 5.09 -2.53 2.19
CA SER A 34 4.01 -2.75 3.13
C SER A 34 3.47 -1.41 3.64
N ILE A 35 2.16 -1.36 3.94
CA ILE A 35 1.55 -0.17 4.52
C ILE A 35 2.35 0.27 5.75
N PRO A 36 2.77 1.55 5.85
CA PRO A 36 3.58 2.00 6.97
C PRO A 36 2.76 2.16 8.25
N ASP A 37 3.43 2.00 9.40
CA ASP A 37 2.79 2.25 10.70
C ASP A 37 2.46 3.72 10.92
N LYS A 38 3.32 4.61 10.42
CA LYS A 38 3.11 6.05 10.53
C LYS A 38 2.41 6.58 9.29
N HIS A 39 1.35 7.34 9.47
CA HIS A 39 0.61 7.93 8.35
C HIS A 39 1.50 8.92 7.59
N GLY A 40 1.48 8.82 6.26
CA GLY A 40 2.29 9.68 5.40
C GLY A 40 3.80 9.42 5.47
N PHE A 41 4.23 8.30 6.04
CA PHE A 41 5.64 7.97 6.26
C PHE A 41 6.47 8.00 4.97
N TYR A 42 5.89 7.53 3.86
CA TYR A 42 6.60 7.47 2.58
C TYR A 42 6.35 8.68 1.67
N SER A 43 5.70 9.73 2.16
CA SER A 43 5.42 10.92 1.34
C SER A 43 6.69 11.56 0.79
N ASP A 44 7.79 11.53 1.56
CA ASP A 44 9.09 12.03 1.12
C ASP A 44 9.61 11.30 -0.11
N LEU A 45 9.39 9.98 -0.17
CA LEU A 45 9.81 9.19 -1.33
C LEU A 45 9.03 9.58 -2.58
N MET A 46 7.75 9.90 -2.42
CA MET A 46 6.89 10.29 -3.54
C MET A 46 7.25 11.66 -4.11
N GLU A 47 7.94 12.50 -3.34
CA GLU A 47 8.42 13.80 -3.80
C GLU A 47 9.68 13.71 -4.66
N ASP A 48 10.38 12.58 -4.61
CA ASP A 48 11.59 12.38 -5.42
C ASP A 48 11.22 12.18 -6.89
N SER A 49 11.91 12.88 -7.79
CA SER A 49 11.64 12.83 -9.22
C SER A 49 11.89 11.46 -9.86
N HIS A 50 12.68 10.60 -9.21
CA HIS A 50 12.91 9.22 -9.68
C HIS A 50 11.75 8.29 -9.35
N VAL A 51 10.91 8.65 -8.39
CA VAL A 51 9.82 7.79 -7.92
C VAL A 51 8.53 8.13 -8.65
N VAL A 52 8.04 7.19 -9.46
CA VAL A 52 6.79 7.36 -10.21
C VAL A 52 5.59 7.10 -9.31
N ARG A 53 5.65 6.03 -8.51
CA ARG A 53 4.57 5.61 -7.62
C ARG A 53 5.13 4.82 -6.44
N VAL A 54 4.44 4.90 -5.31
CA VAL A 54 4.62 3.99 -4.19
C VAL A 54 3.32 3.21 -4.03
N VAL A 55 3.42 1.89 -4.08
CA VAL A 55 2.30 0.96 -4.01
C VAL A 55 2.36 0.23 -2.67
N ALA A 56 1.25 0.23 -1.94
CA ALA A 56 1.20 -0.33 -0.59
C ALA A 56 0.58 -1.73 -0.58
N LEU A 57 1.29 -2.68 0.02
CA LEU A 57 0.77 -4.00 0.36
C LEU A 57 -0.04 -3.91 1.66
N SER A 58 -1.04 -4.80 1.84
CA SER A 58 -1.83 -4.81 3.06
C SER A 58 -1.04 -5.22 4.32
N GLY A 59 0.08 -5.91 4.14
CA GLY A 59 1.01 -6.22 5.24
C GLY A 59 0.47 -7.13 6.32
N GLY A 60 -0.56 -7.92 6.03
CA GLY A 60 -1.19 -8.79 7.01
C GLY A 60 -2.34 -8.15 7.77
N TYR A 61 -2.63 -6.88 7.56
CA TYR A 61 -3.80 -6.22 8.13
C TYR A 61 -5.09 -6.72 7.45
N SER A 62 -6.21 -6.64 8.16
CA SER A 62 -7.52 -6.89 7.56
C SER A 62 -7.81 -5.85 6.48
N ARG A 63 -8.77 -6.14 5.59
CA ARG A 63 -9.17 -5.19 4.54
C ARG A 63 -9.59 -3.84 5.13
N GLN A 64 -10.40 -3.86 6.19
CA GLN A 64 -10.88 -2.65 6.82
C GLN A 64 -9.72 -1.81 7.38
N GLU A 65 -8.82 -2.43 8.12
CA GLU A 65 -7.67 -1.74 8.70
C GLU A 65 -6.70 -1.26 7.63
N ALA A 66 -6.45 -2.07 6.61
CA ALA A 66 -5.58 -1.69 5.50
C ALA A 66 -6.15 -0.50 4.74
N ASN A 67 -7.45 -0.48 4.47
CA ASN A 67 -8.12 0.64 3.81
C ASN A 67 -8.04 1.91 4.65
N GLU A 68 -8.25 1.80 5.95
CA GLU A 68 -8.15 2.94 6.86
C GLU A 68 -6.75 3.53 6.87
N ARG A 69 -5.73 2.70 6.98
CA ARG A 69 -4.34 3.13 6.97
C ARG A 69 -3.95 3.76 5.63
N LEU A 70 -4.40 3.18 4.53
CA LEU A 70 -4.12 3.70 3.19
C LEU A 70 -4.73 5.09 3.00
N SER A 71 -5.97 5.29 3.46
CA SER A 71 -6.66 6.56 3.31
C SER A 71 -5.99 7.70 4.10
N ARG A 72 -5.20 7.35 5.10
CA ARG A 72 -4.42 8.33 5.89
C ARG A 72 -3.03 8.59 5.33
N SER A 73 -2.67 7.94 4.23
CA SER A 73 -1.37 8.13 3.56
C SER A 73 -1.60 8.57 2.12
N PRO A 74 -1.93 9.86 1.89
CA PRO A 74 -2.22 10.34 0.54
C PRO A 74 -1.08 10.08 -0.43
N GLY A 75 -1.43 9.72 -1.66
CA GLY A 75 -0.46 9.41 -2.70
C GLY A 75 -0.10 7.94 -2.82
N LEU A 76 -0.35 7.13 -1.80
CA LEU A 76 -0.17 5.68 -1.89
C LEU A 76 -1.37 5.06 -2.62
N ILE A 77 -1.08 4.02 -3.41
CA ILE A 77 -2.12 3.22 -4.05
C ILE A 77 -2.06 1.79 -3.55
N ALA A 78 -3.17 1.09 -3.60
CA ALA A 78 -3.30 -0.25 -3.04
C ALA A 78 -2.78 -1.34 -3.96
N SER A 79 -2.14 -2.36 -3.34
CA SER A 79 -1.89 -3.65 -3.97
C SER A 79 -2.28 -4.72 -2.95
N PHE A 80 -3.58 -4.88 -2.73
CA PHE A 80 -4.15 -5.66 -1.63
C PHE A 80 -4.73 -6.99 -2.11
N SER A 81 -3.88 -7.97 -2.43
CA SER A 81 -4.39 -9.26 -2.89
C SER A 81 -5.11 -10.04 -1.80
N ARG A 82 -4.52 -10.19 -0.62
CA ARG A 82 -5.17 -10.91 0.49
C ARG A 82 -6.36 -10.12 1.05
N ALA A 83 -6.21 -8.82 1.22
CA ALA A 83 -7.28 -7.98 1.73
C ALA A 83 -8.47 -7.94 0.75
N LEU A 84 -8.20 -7.95 -0.55
CA LEU A 84 -9.25 -8.01 -1.57
C LEU A 84 -10.04 -9.32 -1.48
N SER A 85 -9.37 -10.43 -1.26
CA SER A 85 -10.02 -11.75 -1.21
C SER A 85 -10.65 -12.06 0.15
N GLU A 86 -10.47 -11.22 1.15
CA GLU A 86 -11.06 -11.40 2.48
C GLU A 86 -12.59 -11.46 2.39
N GLY A 87 -13.17 -12.52 2.95
CA GLY A 87 -14.60 -12.74 2.91
C GLY A 87 -15.09 -13.52 1.69
N LEU A 88 -14.24 -13.78 0.70
CA LEU A 88 -14.59 -14.59 -0.46
C LEU A 88 -14.32 -16.08 -0.17
N ASN A 89 -15.22 -16.94 -0.60
CA ASN A 89 -15.00 -18.38 -0.55
C ASN A 89 -15.78 -19.11 -1.65
N ALA A 90 -15.39 -20.35 -1.93
CA ALA A 90 -15.94 -21.14 -3.01
C ALA A 90 -17.39 -21.61 -2.76
N ASN A 91 -17.87 -21.54 -1.52
CA ASN A 91 -19.20 -21.97 -1.14
C ASN A 91 -20.25 -20.87 -1.29
N GLN A 92 -19.84 -19.66 -1.61
CA GLN A 92 -20.76 -18.54 -1.84
C GLN A 92 -21.50 -18.74 -3.16
N THR A 93 -22.74 -18.23 -3.22
CA THR A 93 -23.45 -18.18 -4.51
C THR A 93 -22.76 -17.16 -5.43
N GLN A 94 -23.00 -17.25 -6.72
CA GLN A 94 -22.44 -16.30 -7.70
C GLN A 94 -22.80 -14.85 -7.34
N GLY A 95 -24.05 -14.60 -6.96
CA GLY A 95 -24.50 -13.27 -6.56
C GLY A 95 -23.84 -12.75 -5.30
N GLU A 96 -23.64 -13.62 -4.30
CA GLU A 96 -22.95 -13.26 -3.05
C GLU A 96 -21.48 -12.94 -3.31
N PHE A 97 -20.82 -13.77 -4.11
CA PHE A 97 -19.42 -13.59 -4.47
C PHE A 97 -19.22 -12.26 -5.21
N ASP A 98 -20.05 -12.01 -6.23
CA ASP A 98 -19.96 -10.79 -7.04
C ASP A 98 -20.18 -9.53 -6.21
N ARG A 99 -21.16 -9.54 -5.31
CA ARG A 99 -21.43 -8.39 -4.44
C ARG A 99 -20.29 -8.13 -3.47
N MET A 100 -19.75 -9.18 -2.84
CA MET A 100 -18.64 -9.05 -1.92
C MET A 100 -17.40 -8.51 -2.62
N LEU A 101 -17.10 -9.03 -3.81
CA LEU A 101 -15.95 -8.59 -4.59
C LEU A 101 -16.11 -7.13 -5.02
N ALA A 102 -17.29 -6.75 -5.53
CA ALA A 102 -17.55 -5.38 -5.95
C ALA A 102 -17.44 -4.38 -4.80
N GLN A 103 -17.95 -4.74 -3.63
CA GLN A 103 -17.85 -3.91 -2.44
C GLN A 103 -16.39 -3.75 -2.00
N SER A 104 -15.63 -4.84 -1.99
CA SER A 104 -14.21 -4.82 -1.61
C SER A 104 -13.39 -3.93 -2.56
N ILE A 105 -13.63 -4.05 -3.86
CA ILE A 105 -12.95 -3.22 -4.86
C ILE A 105 -13.28 -1.74 -4.64
N LYS A 106 -14.54 -1.41 -4.38
CA LYS A 106 -14.96 -0.04 -4.15
C LYS A 106 -14.29 0.57 -2.92
N GLU A 107 -14.26 -0.16 -1.81
CA GLU A 107 -13.64 0.29 -0.57
C GLU A 107 -12.15 0.56 -0.75
N ILE A 108 -11.44 -0.35 -1.43
CA ILE A 108 -10.01 -0.21 -1.69
C ILE A 108 -9.75 0.95 -2.66
N TYR A 109 -10.58 1.08 -3.69
CA TYR A 109 -10.48 2.19 -4.64
C TYR A 109 -10.64 3.54 -3.93
N ASP A 110 -11.66 3.68 -3.10
CA ASP A 110 -11.92 4.92 -2.35
C ASP A 110 -10.73 5.27 -1.44
N ALA A 111 -10.12 4.27 -0.82
CA ALA A 111 -8.93 4.47 0.01
C ALA A 111 -7.70 4.89 -0.82
N SER A 112 -7.61 4.43 -2.07
CA SER A 112 -6.47 4.70 -2.95
C SER A 112 -6.49 6.09 -3.59
N ILE A 113 -7.63 6.74 -3.66
CA ILE A 113 -7.77 8.05 -4.32
C ILE A 113 -7.63 9.24 -3.36
N THR A 114 -7.27 8.98 -2.11
CA THR A 114 -7.10 10.05 -1.11
C THR A 114 -5.78 10.82 -1.28
#